data_c7509803dc3b7bdd28305775e0cfd7ec
#
_entry.id   c7509803dc3b7bdd28305775e0cfd7ec
#
_cell.length_a   1.000
_cell.length_b   1.000
_cell.length_c   1.000
_cell.angle_alpha   90.00
_cell.angle_beta   90.00
_cell.angle_gamma   90.00
#
_symmetry.space_group_name_H-M   'P 1'
#
loop_
_entity.id
_entity.type
_entity.pdbx_description
1 polymer ?
#
loop_
_entity_poly.entity_id
_entity_poly.type
_entity_poly.pdbx_seq_one_letter_code
_entity_poly.pdbx_strand_id
1 'polypeptide(L)'
;IARYNVNPNNPNQADEESSFIILEVNQPHANHNGGQLSFGPDDYLYIIFGDGGSSGDPQGNGQNLETLLGSLIRIDVDNPSNGLNYSIPADNPFYTVLAARDEIYAYGLRNMWRFSWDPETGFLWGADVGQNNYEEIDIIQSGLNYGWNIMEGNHCYPPGTECSSEGLEPPVWEYELY
;
A
#
# COMPACT_ATOMS: atom_id res chain seq x y z
N ILE A 1 1.35 11.79 5.83
CA ILE A 1 1.42 12.34 4.46
C ILE A 1 1.08 13.81 4.54
N ALA A 2 1.95 14.65 3.99
CA ALA A 2 1.75 16.10 3.97
C ALA A 2 2.07 16.67 2.58
N ARG A 3 1.40 17.76 2.24
CA ARG A 3 1.66 18.57 1.05
C ARG A 3 2.32 19.87 1.47
N TYR A 4 3.28 20.34 0.68
CA TYR A 4 3.91 21.64 0.79
C TYR A 4 3.86 22.36 -0.54
N ASN A 5 3.75 23.69 -0.51
CA ASN A 5 3.93 24.51 -1.70
C ASN A 5 5.42 24.68 -2.02
N VAL A 6 5.72 24.94 -3.27
CA VAL A 6 7.08 25.37 -3.66
C VAL A 6 7.30 26.78 -3.17
N ASN A 7 8.48 27.06 -2.58
CA ASN A 7 8.83 28.38 -2.14
C ASN A 7 8.87 29.36 -3.35
N PRO A 8 8.10 30.47 -3.32
CA PRO A 8 7.99 31.37 -4.46
C PRO A 8 9.30 32.05 -4.84
N ASN A 9 10.26 32.12 -3.92
CA ASN A 9 11.55 32.72 -4.12
C ASN A 9 12.68 31.72 -4.45
N ASN A 10 12.43 30.43 -4.27
CA ASN A 10 13.40 29.38 -4.56
C ASN A 10 12.66 28.07 -4.98
N PRO A 11 12.62 27.76 -6.30
CA PRO A 11 11.89 26.59 -6.80
C PRO A 11 12.47 25.23 -6.38
N ASN A 12 13.65 25.21 -5.75
CA ASN A 12 14.28 24.01 -5.23
C ASN A 12 14.06 23.81 -3.73
N GLN A 13 13.16 24.59 -3.12
CA GLN A 13 12.87 24.54 -1.70
C GLN A 13 11.35 24.49 -1.45
N ALA A 14 10.92 23.69 -0.48
CA ALA A 14 9.55 23.75 0.01
C ALA A 14 9.33 24.98 0.88
N ASP A 15 8.12 25.52 0.85
CA ASP A 15 7.65 26.52 1.81
C ASP A 15 7.18 25.79 3.07
N GLU A 16 7.99 25.83 4.12
CA GLU A 16 7.72 25.12 5.38
C GLU A 16 6.43 25.58 6.08
N GLU A 17 6.05 26.85 5.90
CA GLU A 17 4.83 27.42 6.48
C GLU A 17 3.56 26.98 5.75
N SER A 18 3.71 26.42 4.55
CA SER A 18 2.60 25.91 3.74
C SER A 18 2.20 24.46 4.05
N SER A 19 2.76 23.87 5.10
CA SER A 19 2.47 22.47 5.49
C SER A 19 0.97 22.22 5.62
N PHE A 20 0.49 21.19 4.92
CA PHE A 20 -0.90 20.74 4.99
C PHE A 20 -0.94 19.23 5.13
N ILE A 21 -1.41 18.76 6.28
CA ILE A 21 -1.54 17.33 6.57
C ILE A 21 -2.71 16.75 5.80
N ILE A 22 -2.44 15.78 4.93
CA ILE A 22 -3.45 15.07 4.15
C ILE A 22 -3.96 13.88 4.96
N LEU A 23 -3.05 13.04 5.47
CA LEU A 23 -3.37 11.80 6.16
C LEU A 23 -2.29 11.47 7.18
N GLU A 24 -2.72 11.01 8.36
CA GLU A 24 -1.84 10.47 9.40
C GLU A 24 -2.25 9.03 9.70
N VAL A 25 -1.26 8.12 9.73
CA VAL A 25 -1.45 6.70 10.06
C VAL A 25 -0.47 6.33 11.16
N ASN A 26 -1.01 5.82 12.27
CA ASN A 26 -0.18 5.33 13.38
C ASN A 26 0.61 4.10 12.94
N GLN A 27 1.92 4.11 13.24
CA GLN A 27 2.83 3.01 12.95
C GLN A 27 3.18 2.29 14.26
N PRO A 28 2.83 1.01 14.42
CA PRO A 28 3.08 0.29 15.68
C PRO A 28 4.56 0.00 15.93
N HIS A 29 5.36 -0.11 14.85
CA HIS A 29 6.80 -0.38 14.92
C HIS A 29 7.60 0.59 14.05
N ALA A 30 8.93 0.59 14.23
CA ALA A 30 9.85 1.48 13.52
C ALA A 30 10.20 1.03 12.08
N ASN A 31 9.71 -0.13 11.65
CA ASN A 31 9.94 -0.72 10.33
C ASN A 31 8.62 -1.00 9.62
N HIS A 32 8.67 -1.37 8.34
CA HIS A 32 7.53 -1.60 7.44
C HIS A 32 6.55 -0.40 7.39
N ASN A 33 7.11 0.79 7.32
CA ASN A 33 6.30 2.01 7.31
C ASN A 33 5.89 2.46 5.89
N GLY A 34 6.06 1.58 4.91
CA GLY A 34 5.86 1.88 3.50
C GLY A 34 7.09 2.58 2.89
N GLY A 35 6.99 3.07 1.69
CA GLY A 35 8.14 3.67 1.02
C GLY A 35 7.81 4.67 -0.07
N GLN A 36 6.71 4.52 -0.76
CA GLN A 36 6.40 5.32 -1.92
C GLN A 36 4.99 5.89 -1.90
N LEU A 37 4.87 7.05 -2.50
CA LEU A 37 3.62 7.63 -2.97
C LEU A 37 3.81 8.11 -4.41
N SER A 38 2.78 8.02 -5.23
CA SER A 38 2.80 8.51 -6.62
C SER A 38 1.38 8.77 -7.10
N PHE A 39 1.23 9.75 -7.99
CA PHE A 39 -0.02 9.90 -8.73
C PHE A 39 -0.12 8.82 -9.79
N GLY A 40 -1.31 8.22 -9.90
CA GLY A 40 -1.66 7.28 -10.95
C GLY A 40 -2.01 7.98 -12.27
N PRO A 41 -2.19 7.20 -13.34
CA PRO A 41 -2.66 7.72 -14.64
C PRO A 41 -4.10 8.27 -14.59
N ASP A 42 -4.80 8.04 -13.48
CA ASP A 42 -6.15 8.51 -13.17
C ASP A 42 -6.17 9.77 -12.29
N ASP A 43 -5.01 10.40 -12.09
CA ASP A 43 -4.78 11.60 -11.28
C ASP A 43 -5.04 11.43 -9.77
N TYR A 44 -5.31 10.23 -9.27
CA TYR A 44 -5.41 9.95 -7.84
C TYR A 44 -4.05 9.64 -7.22
N LEU A 45 -3.94 9.91 -5.92
CA LEU A 45 -2.72 9.62 -5.17
C LEU A 45 -2.76 8.20 -4.61
N TYR A 46 -1.78 7.39 -5.00
CA TYR A 46 -1.53 6.05 -4.46
C TYR A 46 -0.43 6.12 -3.41
N ILE A 47 -0.67 5.46 -2.28
CA ILE A 47 0.26 5.45 -1.14
C ILE A 47 0.34 4.03 -0.61
N ILE A 48 1.55 3.53 -0.43
CA ILE A 48 1.77 2.23 0.21
C ILE A 48 2.07 2.38 1.69
N PHE A 49 1.38 1.60 2.51
CA PHE A 49 1.72 1.35 3.89
C PHE A 49 2.09 -0.12 4.07
N GLY A 50 3.22 -0.38 4.76
CA GLY A 50 3.55 -1.74 5.17
C GLY A 50 2.62 -2.23 6.28
N ASP A 51 2.79 -3.49 6.69
CA ASP A 51 1.99 -4.14 7.73
C ASP A 51 2.14 -3.52 9.15
N GLY A 52 2.98 -2.51 9.27
CA GLY A 52 3.25 -1.80 10.53
C GLY A 52 4.41 -2.37 11.30
N GLY A 53 5.10 -3.39 10.77
CA GLY A 53 6.39 -3.85 11.26
C GLY A 53 6.37 -5.02 12.21
N SER A 54 7.55 -5.33 12.74
CA SER A 54 7.90 -6.54 13.46
C SER A 54 7.97 -7.77 12.53
N SER A 55 8.17 -8.98 13.11
CA SER A 55 8.30 -10.21 12.33
C SER A 55 6.95 -10.90 12.23
N GLY A 56 6.55 -11.27 11.02
CA GLY A 56 5.37 -12.11 10.76
C GLY A 56 4.03 -11.43 10.99
N ASP A 57 3.98 -10.10 10.93
CA ASP A 57 2.76 -9.30 11.11
C ASP A 57 1.96 -9.69 12.37
N PRO A 58 2.48 -9.41 13.57
CA PRO A 58 1.89 -9.89 14.81
C PRO A 58 0.50 -9.30 15.10
N GLN A 59 0.11 -8.22 14.42
CA GLN A 59 -1.22 -7.63 14.51
C GLN A 59 -2.20 -8.13 13.45
N GLY A 60 -1.72 -8.87 12.43
CA GLY A 60 -2.54 -9.34 11.31
C GLY A 60 -3.02 -8.24 10.39
N ASN A 61 -2.25 -7.16 10.28
CA ASN A 61 -2.63 -5.98 9.50
C ASN A 61 -2.72 -6.26 8.00
N GLY A 62 -1.87 -7.16 7.46
CA GLY A 62 -1.89 -7.53 6.05
C GLY A 62 -3.24 -8.10 5.60
N GLN A 63 -3.96 -8.77 6.50
CA GLN A 63 -5.28 -9.36 6.21
C GLN A 63 -6.45 -8.58 6.82
N ASN A 64 -6.22 -7.40 7.39
CA ASN A 64 -7.23 -6.63 8.09
C ASN A 64 -7.67 -5.39 7.29
N LEU A 65 -8.81 -5.44 6.64
CA LEU A 65 -9.37 -4.32 5.87
C LEU A 65 -9.83 -3.13 6.72
N GLU A 66 -9.91 -3.24 8.05
CA GLU A 66 -10.29 -2.14 8.95
C GLU A 66 -9.12 -1.18 9.24
N THR A 67 -7.89 -1.51 8.79
CA THR A 67 -6.70 -0.66 8.89
C THR A 67 -6.17 -0.30 7.50
N LEU A 68 -5.37 0.76 7.39
CA LEU A 68 -4.64 1.12 6.17
C LEU A 68 -3.26 0.44 6.08
N LEU A 69 -2.84 -0.26 7.15
CA LEU A 69 -1.58 -0.99 7.18
C LEU A 69 -1.65 -2.25 6.31
N GLY A 70 -0.53 -2.64 5.70
CA GLY A 70 -0.46 -3.78 4.79
C GLY A 70 -1.23 -3.58 3.48
N SER A 71 -1.39 -2.31 3.05
CA SER A 71 -2.26 -1.97 1.92
C SER A 71 -1.67 -0.88 1.03
N LEU A 72 -1.99 -0.97 -0.25
CA LEU A 72 -1.91 0.16 -1.18
C LEU A 72 -3.26 0.89 -1.12
N ILE A 73 -3.24 2.17 -0.79
CA ILE A 73 -4.44 3.01 -0.77
C ILE A 73 -4.48 3.96 -1.96
N ARG A 74 -5.69 4.43 -2.32
CA ARG A 74 -5.95 5.37 -3.42
C ARG A 74 -6.93 6.43 -2.96
N ILE A 75 -6.51 7.70 -3.05
CA ILE A 75 -7.28 8.86 -2.57
C ILE A 75 -7.22 10.03 -3.55
N ASP A 76 -8.25 10.87 -3.54
CA ASP A 76 -8.33 12.14 -4.28
C ASP A 76 -7.94 13.29 -3.34
N VAL A 77 -6.79 13.89 -3.57
CA VAL A 77 -6.24 14.98 -2.75
C VAL A 77 -6.65 16.37 -3.25
N ASP A 78 -7.28 16.45 -4.44
CA ASP A 78 -7.69 17.70 -5.05
C ASP A 78 -9.12 18.10 -4.67
N ASN A 79 -9.96 17.13 -4.30
CA ASN A 79 -11.36 17.33 -3.97
C ASN A 79 -11.71 16.85 -2.55
N PRO A 80 -11.19 17.48 -1.49
CA PRO A 80 -11.49 17.07 -0.10
C PRO A 80 -12.98 17.06 0.21
N SER A 81 -13.44 16.03 0.91
CA SER A 81 -14.86 15.88 1.28
C SER A 81 -15.07 15.18 2.61
N ASN A 82 -16.28 15.24 3.13
CA ASN A 82 -16.71 14.52 4.33
C ASN A 82 -15.87 14.82 5.60
N GLY A 83 -15.23 16.01 5.66
CA GLY A 83 -14.40 16.41 6.79
C GLY A 83 -12.98 15.82 6.77
N LEU A 84 -12.62 15.11 5.71
CA LEU A 84 -11.27 14.66 5.43
C LEU A 84 -10.52 15.70 4.59
N ASN A 85 -9.19 15.66 4.62
CA ASN A 85 -8.32 16.49 3.77
C ASN A 85 -8.09 15.88 2.36
N TYR A 86 -8.89 14.89 2.01
CA TYR A 86 -8.99 14.19 0.73
C TYR A 86 -10.42 13.68 0.52
N SER A 87 -10.71 13.11 -0.62
CA SER A 87 -11.92 12.29 -0.82
C SER A 87 -11.58 10.87 -1.28
N ILE A 88 -12.59 10.01 -1.21
CA ILE A 88 -12.46 8.62 -1.62
C ILE A 88 -13.04 8.49 -3.03
N PRO A 89 -12.27 7.99 -4.03
CA PRO A 89 -12.81 7.67 -5.34
C PRO A 89 -13.94 6.64 -5.22
N ALA A 90 -15.10 6.92 -5.86
CA ALA A 90 -16.28 6.08 -5.72
C ALA A 90 -16.12 4.69 -6.37
N ASP A 91 -15.11 4.52 -7.20
CA ASP A 91 -14.72 3.27 -7.85
C ASP A 91 -13.61 2.53 -7.10
N ASN A 92 -13.25 2.94 -5.89
CA ASN A 92 -12.41 2.14 -5.00
C ASN A 92 -13.11 0.83 -4.65
N PRO A 93 -12.38 -0.30 -4.62
CA PRO A 93 -13.00 -1.63 -4.54
C PRO A 93 -13.75 -1.88 -3.22
N PHE A 94 -13.36 -1.18 -2.16
CA PHE A 94 -13.99 -1.32 -0.84
C PHE A 94 -14.88 -0.13 -0.48
N TYR A 95 -15.16 0.78 -1.43
CA TYR A 95 -16.03 1.93 -1.19
C TYR A 95 -17.41 1.49 -0.69
N THR A 96 -17.79 1.96 0.50
CA THR A 96 -19.02 1.58 1.22
C THR A 96 -19.12 0.10 1.64
N VAL A 97 -18.02 -0.65 1.63
CA VAL A 97 -17.99 -2.02 2.17
C VAL A 97 -17.91 -1.98 3.68
N LEU A 98 -18.86 -2.62 4.36
CA LEU A 98 -18.88 -2.69 5.82
C LEU A 98 -17.62 -3.40 6.35
N ALA A 99 -17.01 -2.84 7.39
CA ALA A 99 -15.78 -3.35 8.01
C ALA A 99 -14.56 -3.35 7.06
N ALA A 100 -14.52 -2.40 6.14
CA ALA A 100 -13.34 -2.11 5.32
C ALA A 100 -13.10 -0.59 5.27
N ARG A 101 -11.83 -0.21 5.09
CA ARG A 101 -11.45 1.18 4.84
C ARG A 101 -11.66 1.48 3.36
N ASP A 102 -12.43 2.51 3.09
CA ASP A 102 -12.80 2.92 1.72
C ASP A 102 -11.58 3.34 0.87
N GLU A 103 -10.49 3.75 1.52
CA GLU A 103 -9.23 4.16 0.87
C GLU A 103 -8.46 3.01 0.21
N ILE A 104 -8.68 1.76 0.66
CA ILE A 104 -7.90 0.60 0.22
C ILE A 104 -8.15 0.32 -1.26
N TYR A 105 -7.03 0.18 -2.01
CA TYR A 105 -7.02 -0.25 -3.41
C TYR A 105 -6.63 -1.71 -3.57
N ALA A 106 -5.63 -2.17 -2.79
CA ALA A 106 -5.16 -3.55 -2.72
C ALA A 106 -4.60 -3.81 -1.32
N TYR A 107 -4.58 -5.07 -0.88
CA TYR A 107 -4.15 -5.43 0.49
C TYR A 107 -3.40 -6.76 0.51
N GLY A 108 -3.02 -7.22 1.70
CA GLY A 108 -2.21 -8.42 1.84
C GLY A 108 -0.75 -8.19 1.46
N LEU A 109 -0.26 -6.98 1.64
CA LEU A 109 1.09 -6.55 1.34
C LEU A 109 1.91 -6.45 2.63
N ARG A 110 3.18 -6.91 2.58
CA ARG A 110 4.05 -6.86 3.74
C ARG A 110 4.71 -5.50 3.93
N ASN A 111 5.47 -5.08 2.95
CA ASN A 111 6.15 -3.78 2.92
C ASN A 111 6.59 -3.46 1.48
N MET A 112 5.63 -3.26 0.61
CA MET A 112 5.92 -2.91 -0.78
C MET A 112 6.78 -1.63 -0.82
N TRP A 113 8.02 -1.78 -1.29
CA TRP A 113 9.01 -0.70 -1.23
C TRP A 113 8.87 0.28 -2.36
N ARG A 114 8.54 -0.24 -3.55
CA ARG A 114 8.39 0.53 -4.78
C ARG A 114 7.26 0.00 -5.63
N PHE A 115 6.63 0.92 -6.36
CA PHE A 115 5.67 0.59 -7.39
C PHE A 115 5.78 1.56 -8.56
N SER A 116 5.36 1.14 -9.75
CA SER A 116 5.30 1.99 -10.93
C SER A 116 4.31 1.48 -11.95
N TRP A 117 3.74 2.40 -12.74
CA TRP A 117 2.94 2.02 -13.90
C TRP A 117 3.85 1.79 -15.11
N ASP A 118 3.61 0.69 -15.80
CA ASP A 118 4.15 0.47 -17.12
C ASP A 118 3.39 1.34 -18.13
N PRO A 119 4.06 2.27 -18.83
CA PRO A 119 3.38 3.20 -19.73
C PRO A 119 2.83 2.54 -21.00
N GLU A 120 3.27 1.32 -21.35
CA GLU A 120 2.81 0.61 -22.55
C GLU A 120 1.55 -0.23 -22.24
N THR A 121 1.54 -0.91 -21.10
CA THR A 121 0.45 -1.83 -20.72
C THR A 121 -0.54 -1.21 -19.75
N GLY A 122 -0.14 -0.17 -19.02
CA GLY A 122 -0.91 0.42 -17.94
C GLY A 122 -0.91 -0.41 -16.66
N PHE A 123 -0.18 -1.51 -16.59
CA PHE A 123 -0.08 -2.33 -15.40
C PHE A 123 0.67 -1.60 -14.28
N LEU A 124 0.15 -1.74 -13.08
CA LEU A 124 0.80 -1.28 -11.86
C LEU A 124 1.66 -2.42 -11.32
N TRP A 125 2.97 -2.23 -11.36
CA TRP A 125 3.95 -3.17 -10.81
C TRP A 125 4.33 -2.77 -9.40
N GLY A 126 4.37 -3.75 -8.48
CA GLY A 126 4.83 -3.60 -7.10
C GLY A 126 6.00 -4.53 -6.81
N ALA A 127 6.92 -4.07 -5.94
CA ALA A 127 7.98 -4.90 -5.39
C ALA A 127 7.78 -4.95 -3.87
N ASP A 128 7.33 -6.09 -3.37
CA ASP A 128 7.06 -6.30 -1.95
C ASP A 128 8.19 -7.08 -1.29
N VAL A 129 8.62 -6.59 -0.13
CA VAL A 129 9.76 -7.14 0.62
C VAL A 129 9.30 -8.32 1.46
N GLY A 130 9.88 -9.48 1.22
CA GLY A 130 9.59 -10.70 1.96
C GLY A 130 10.10 -10.70 3.40
N GLN A 131 9.75 -11.74 4.14
CA GLN A 131 10.12 -11.84 5.56
C GLN A 131 11.53 -12.40 5.74
N ASN A 132 11.79 -13.58 5.19
CA ASN A 132 13.07 -14.27 5.37
C ASN A 132 13.53 -15.08 4.15
N ASN A 133 12.61 -15.46 3.25
CA ASN A 133 12.93 -16.43 2.21
C ASN A 133 12.71 -15.90 0.81
N TYR A 134 11.66 -15.14 0.55
CA TYR A 134 11.28 -14.74 -0.80
C TYR A 134 10.95 -13.27 -0.89
N GLU A 135 11.52 -12.60 -1.88
CA GLU A 135 11.08 -11.30 -2.40
C GLU A 135 10.11 -11.53 -3.53
N GLU A 136 9.16 -10.61 -3.75
CA GLU A 136 8.16 -10.78 -4.78
C GLU A 136 7.92 -9.54 -5.64
N ILE A 137 7.51 -9.80 -6.86
CA ILE A 137 7.09 -8.79 -7.82
C ILE A 137 5.67 -9.11 -8.26
N ASP A 138 4.78 -8.13 -8.12
CA ASP A 138 3.37 -8.25 -8.36
C ASP A 138 2.87 -7.33 -9.46
N ILE A 139 1.80 -7.73 -10.13
CA ILE A 139 0.93 -6.81 -10.87
C ILE A 139 -0.24 -6.47 -9.96
N ILE A 140 -0.25 -5.24 -9.46
CA ILE A 140 -1.25 -4.80 -8.49
C ILE A 140 -2.56 -4.45 -9.19
N GLN A 141 -3.64 -5.09 -8.78
CA GLN A 141 -4.98 -4.90 -9.29
C GLN A 141 -5.95 -4.50 -8.17
N SER A 142 -6.97 -3.75 -8.56
CA SER A 142 -8.00 -3.27 -7.64
C SER A 142 -8.72 -4.41 -6.92
N GLY A 143 -8.76 -4.35 -5.59
CA GLY A 143 -9.50 -5.26 -4.73
C GLY A 143 -8.82 -6.59 -4.44
N LEU A 144 -7.62 -6.86 -4.98
CA LEU A 144 -6.95 -8.14 -4.78
C LEU A 144 -6.17 -8.19 -3.46
N ASN A 145 -6.04 -9.42 -2.95
CA ASN A 145 -5.30 -9.80 -1.76
C ASN A 145 -3.99 -10.50 -2.16
N TYR A 146 -2.84 -9.93 -1.81
CA TYR A 146 -1.50 -10.42 -2.17
C TYR A 146 -0.91 -11.41 -1.14
N GLY A 147 -1.71 -11.82 -0.17
CA GLY A 147 -1.49 -13.03 0.64
C GLY A 147 -0.72 -12.85 1.93
N TRP A 148 0.01 -11.79 2.16
CA TRP A 148 0.70 -11.57 3.44
C TRP A 148 -0.31 -11.38 4.58
N ASN A 149 -0.24 -12.07 5.72
CA ASN A 149 0.81 -12.98 6.20
C ASN A 149 0.42 -14.48 6.17
N ILE A 150 -0.39 -14.87 5.19
CA ILE A 150 -0.74 -16.27 4.92
C ILE A 150 0.34 -16.91 4.04
N MET A 151 0.85 -16.12 3.09
CA MET A 151 1.88 -16.49 2.12
C MET A 151 3.09 -15.57 2.24
N GLU A 152 4.26 -16.08 1.83
CA GLU A 152 5.48 -15.34 1.47
C GLU A 152 5.86 -15.81 0.07
N GLY A 153 5.67 -15.00 -0.95
CA GLY A 153 5.70 -15.45 -2.34
C GLY A 153 4.63 -16.52 -2.61
N ASN A 154 5.00 -17.60 -3.30
CA ASN A 154 4.14 -18.76 -3.55
C ASN A 154 4.16 -19.80 -2.41
N HIS A 155 4.67 -19.46 -1.24
CA HIS A 155 4.92 -20.38 -0.13
C HIS A 155 4.09 -20.03 1.09
N CYS A 156 3.58 -21.06 1.79
CA CYS A 156 2.86 -20.85 3.04
C CYS A 156 3.77 -20.21 4.11
N TYR A 157 3.23 -19.23 4.81
CA TYR A 157 3.90 -18.60 5.94
C TYR A 157 3.16 -18.93 7.26
N PRO A 158 3.86 -19.26 8.36
CA PRO A 158 5.31 -19.54 8.45
C PRO A 158 5.74 -20.78 7.67
N PRO A 159 7.03 -20.86 7.28
CA PRO A 159 7.54 -22.03 6.56
C PRO A 159 7.22 -23.37 7.23
N GLY A 160 6.80 -24.37 6.43
CA GLY A 160 6.44 -25.71 6.92
C GLY A 160 5.01 -25.83 7.47
N THR A 161 4.19 -24.79 7.35
CA THR A 161 2.76 -24.84 7.64
C THR A 161 1.96 -25.21 6.38
N GLU A 162 0.70 -25.64 6.56
CA GLU A 162 -0.28 -25.74 5.49
C GLU A 162 -1.14 -24.47 5.48
N CYS A 163 -1.42 -23.96 4.29
CA CYS A 163 -2.28 -22.80 4.11
C CYS A 163 -3.18 -22.98 2.88
N SER A 164 -4.17 -22.13 2.71
CA SER A 164 -4.95 -22.02 1.49
C SER A 164 -4.54 -20.74 0.74
N SER A 165 -4.30 -20.87 -0.55
CA SER A 165 -4.11 -19.74 -1.46
C SER A 165 -5.41 -19.33 -2.16
N GLU A 166 -6.55 -19.87 -1.76
CA GLU A 166 -7.85 -19.51 -2.33
C GLU A 166 -8.17 -18.03 -2.05
N GLY A 167 -8.40 -17.26 -3.13
CA GLY A 167 -8.68 -15.83 -3.05
C GLY A 167 -7.43 -14.96 -2.86
N LEU A 168 -6.24 -15.54 -2.91
CA LEU A 168 -4.97 -14.81 -2.89
C LEU A 168 -4.40 -14.72 -4.30
N GLU A 169 -3.84 -13.55 -4.65
CA GLU A 169 -3.18 -13.32 -5.92
C GLU A 169 -1.70 -13.69 -5.78
N PRO A 170 -1.19 -14.65 -6.56
CA PRO A 170 0.22 -15.02 -6.50
C PRO A 170 1.10 -13.96 -7.18
N PRO A 171 2.37 -13.82 -6.76
CA PRO A 171 3.31 -12.95 -7.46
C PRO A 171 3.56 -13.43 -8.89
N VAL A 172 3.83 -12.49 -9.80
CA VAL A 172 4.25 -12.82 -11.17
C VAL A 172 5.68 -13.31 -11.19
N TRP A 173 6.47 -12.96 -10.19
CA TRP A 173 7.84 -13.46 -10.00
C TRP A 173 8.25 -13.37 -8.52
N GLU A 174 9.00 -14.38 -8.08
CA GLU A 174 9.65 -14.40 -6.78
C GLU A 174 11.11 -14.82 -6.90
N TYR A 175 11.92 -14.46 -5.92
CA TYR A 175 13.31 -14.93 -5.82
C TYR A 175 13.72 -15.08 -4.36
N GLU A 176 14.60 -16.07 -4.11
CA GLU A 176 15.10 -16.35 -2.77
C GLU A 176 16.01 -15.23 -2.26
N LEU A 177 15.87 -14.90 -0.97
CA LEU A 177 16.82 -14.10 -0.24
C LEU A 177 18.09 -14.92 0.05
N TYR A 178 19.26 -14.35 -0.23
CA TYR A 178 20.56 -14.98 0.01
C TYR A 178 21.19 -14.47 1.31
#